data_76fb2c61343d07b8f6fd8c73c1211834
#
_entry.id   76fb2c61343d07b8f6fd8c73c1211834
#
_cell.length_a   1.000
_cell.length_b   1.000
_cell.length_c   1.000
_cell.angle_alpha   90.00
_cell.angle_beta   90.00
_cell.angle_gamma   90.00
#
_symmetry.space_group_name_H-M   'P 1'
#
loop_
_entity.id
_entity.type
_entity.pdbx_description
1 polymer ?
#
loop_
_entity_poly.entity_id
_entity_poly.type
_entity_poly.pdbx_seq_one_letter_code
_entity_poly.pdbx_strand_id
1 'polypeptide(L)'
;MAIDVKELMAKVGKIRILTNRLIDDQLSGDYHSTFKGQGVEFDEVRPYEPGDDVRSIDWNVTARTGVPYIKRFSEERELTILFMVDVSGSQSYGSVTRSKAELAAEVTALLALTAIRNQDKIGLVLFSDRIVKYIPPRKGSGSVMRLVREVLAAEDDAEGGTDIAAALKFLNGVQKRRAVVFLVSDFLQPSADYERLLRATSRHHDMVCVPVSDPAEAELPDVGLVELEDPETGCLELVDTSDAAVRRAFAARAAEEREEQTRFFRRSGIDTLAVATDRPYIDGVRALFKRRARKRG
;
A
#
# COMPACT_ATOMS: atom_id res chain seq x y z
N MET A 1 20.38 -15.01 8.30
CA MET A 1 20.02 -16.12 9.27
C MET A 1 18.57 -16.45 8.98
N ALA A 2 18.24 -17.66 8.51
CA ALA A 2 16.87 -17.98 8.10
C ALA A 2 15.93 -17.93 9.32
N ILE A 3 14.83 -17.15 9.26
CA ILE A 3 13.80 -17.14 10.30
C ILE A 3 13.30 -18.58 10.51
N ASP A 4 13.24 -19.03 11.75
CA ASP A 4 12.56 -20.28 12.07
C ASP A 4 11.10 -20.16 11.62
N VAL A 5 10.63 -21.12 10.82
CA VAL A 5 9.23 -21.17 10.34
C VAL A 5 8.24 -20.99 11.48
N LYS A 6 8.58 -21.46 12.69
CA LYS A 6 7.75 -21.29 13.89
C LYS A 6 7.68 -19.82 14.33
N GLU A 7 8.79 -19.11 14.28
CA GLU A 7 8.85 -17.68 14.60
C GLU A 7 8.07 -16.84 13.58
N LEU A 8 8.28 -17.13 12.29
CA LEU A 8 7.53 -16.49 11.20
C LEU A 8 6.02 -16.68 11.39
N MET A 9 5.58 -17.91 11.69
CA MET A 9 4.15 -18.18 11.93
C MET A 9 3.62 -17.50 13.19
N ALA A 10 4.45 -17.32 14.22
CA ALA A 10 4.08 -16.55 15.41
C ALA A 10 3.91 -15.05 15.09
N LYS A 11 4.82 -14.44 14.32
CA LYS A 11 4.70 -13.05 13.82
C LYS A 11 3.44 -12.86 12.98
N VAL A 12 3.17 -13.73 12.02
CA VAL A 12 1.93 -13.72 11.20
C VAL A 12 0.68 -13.81 12.07
N GLY A 13 0.69 -14.69 13.07
CA GLY A 13 -0.41 -14.86 14.03
C GLY A 13 -0.66 -13.59 14.86
N LYS A 14 0.40 -12.96 15.35
CA LYS A 14 0.36 -11.69 16.11
C LYS A 14 -0.23 -10.56 15.25
N ILE A 15 0.27 -10.39 14.03
CA ILE A 15 -0.23 -9.39 13.07
C ILE A 15 -1.72 -9.61 12.79
N ARG A 16 -2.16 -10.84 12.55
CA ARG A 16 -3.56 -11.17 12.33
C ARG A 16 -4.46 -10.78 13.51
N ILE A 17 -4.02 -11.06 14.74
CA ILE A 17 -4.78 -10.70 15.95
C ILE A 17 -4.85 -9.18 16.10
N LEU A 18 -3.72 -8.49 15.91
CA LEU A 18 -3.64 -7.04 16.02
C LEU A 18 -4.54 -6.37 14.98
N THR A 19 -4.40 -6.74 13.71
CA THR A 19 -5.15 -6.13 12.63
C THR A 19 -6.65 -6.39 12.72
N ASN A 20 -7.06 -7.60 13.13
CA ASN A 20 -8.49 -7.89 13.33
C ASN A 20 -9.12 -7.04 14.46
N ARG A 21 -8.34 -6.65 15.49
CA ARG A 21 -8.81 -5.73 16.54
C ARG A 21 -8.91 -4.28 16.06
N LEU A 22 -8.07 -3.89 15.11
CA LEU A 22 -8.05 -2.52 14.57
C LEU A 22 -9.15 -2.29 13.52
N ILE A 23 -9.64 -3.36 12.90
CA ILE A 23 -10.71 -3.27 11.89
C ILE A 23 -12.05 -3.31 12.60
N ASP A 24 -12.65 -2.15 12.72
CA ASP A 24 -14.02 -1.95 13.20
C ASP A 24 -14.96 -1.62 12.03
N ASP A 25 -16.26 -1.54 12.32
CA ASP A 25 -17.29 -1.24 11.32
C ASP A 25 -17.08 0.16 10.72
N GLN A 26 -16.55 1.10 11.50
CA GLN A 26 -16.26 2.45 11.04
C GLN A 26 -15.11 2.44 10.01
N LEU A 27 -14.02 1.71 10.26
CA LEU A 27 -12.91 1.60 9.32
C LEU A 27 -13.36 0.93 8.02
N SER A 28 -14.19 -0.10 8.11
CA SER A 28 -14.77 -0.78 6.96
C SER A 28 -15.69 0.13 6.16
N GLY A 29 -16.54 0.93 6.84
CA GLY A 29 -17.41 1.93 6.22
C GLY A 29 -16.63 3.07 5.57
N ASP A 30 -15.61 3.59 6.24
CA ASP A 30 -14.72 4.63 5.71
C ASP A 30 -13.96 4.13 4.46
N TYR A 31 -13.51 2.87 4.45
CA TYR A 31 -12.90 2.24 3.29
C TYR A 31 -13.88 2.17 2.12
N HIS A 32 -15.08 1.65 2.35
CA HIS A 32 -16.11 1.50 1.33
C HIS A 32 -16.52 2.84 0.68
N SER A 33 -16.60 3.92 1.47
CA SER A 33 -16.88 5.27 0.95
C SER A 33 -15.70 5.86 0.17
N THR A 34 -14.47 5.40 0.47
CA THR A 34 -13.22 5.90 -0.10
C THR A 34 -12.90 5.30 -1.46
N PHE A 35 -13.07 3.98 -1.57
CA PHE A 35 -12.76 3.22 -2.77
C PHE A 35 -14.07 2.75 -3.42
N LYS A 36 -14.50 3.45 -4.48
CA LYS A 36 -15.68 3.05 -5.27
C LYS A 36 -15.21 2.39 -6.56
N GLY A 37 -15.78 1.25 -6.89
CA GLY A 37 -15.62 0.62 -8.19
C GLY A 37 -16.18 1.51 -9.31
N GLN A 38 -15.64 1.39 -10.51
CA GLN A 38 -16.12 2.10 -11.71
C GLN A 38 -16.79 1.12 -12.69
N GLY A 39 -17.58 0.19 -12.19
CA GLY A 39 -18.31 -0.76 -13.00
C GLY A 39 -19.80 -0.69 -12.73
N VAL A 40 -20.59 -0.92 -13.74
CA VAL A 40 -22.03 -1.16 -13.62
C VAL A 40 -22.25 -2.62 -13.94
N GLU A 41 -22.59 -3.43 -12.93
CA GLU A 41 -22.90 -4.84 -13.10
C GLU A 41 -24.41 -5.02 -13.20
N PHE A 42 -24.83 -5.94 -14.08
CA PHE A 42 -26.23 -6.34 -14.18
C PHE A 42 -26.63 -7.01 -12.87
N ASP A 43 -27.61 -6.43 -12.17
CA ASP A 43 -28.09 -6.92 -10.88
C ASP A 43 -29.29 -7.87 -11.08
N GLU A 44 -30.38 -7.31 -11.62
CA GLU A 44 -31.62 -8.06 -11.81
C GLU A 44 -32.47 -7.45 -12.92
N VAL A 45 -33.45 -8.21 -13.38
CA VAL A 45 -34.59 -7.68 -14.16
C VAL A 45 -35.82 -7.66 -13.25
N ARG A 46 -36.48 -6.49 -13.17
CA ARG A 46 -37.77 -6.36 -12.51
C ARG A 46 -38.83 -5.77 -13.46
N PRO A 47 -40.10 -5.97 -13.18
CA PRO A 47 -41.14 -5.29 -13.95
C PRO A 47 -40.97 -3.77 -13.94
N TYR A 48 -41.25 -3.14 -15.06
CA TYR A 48 -41.26 -1.69 -15.20
C TYR A 48 -42.35 -1.07 -14.30
N GLU A 49 -41.97 -0.03 -13.58
CA GLU A 49 -42.89 0.80 -12.81
C GLU A 49 -42.95 2.22 -13.39
N PRO A 50 -44.12 2.91 -13.35
CA PRO A 50 -44.21 4.31 -13.81
C PRO A 50 -43.22 5.20 -13.08
N GLY A 51 -42.32 5.84 -13.86
CA GLY A 51 -41.21 6.66 -13.32
C GLY A 51 -39.82 6.07 -13.58
N ASP A 52 -39.74 4.83 -13.99
CA ASP A 52 -38.47 4.23 -14.41
C ASP A 52 -37.98 4.80 -15.75
N ASP A 53 -36.64 4.81 -15.93
CA ASP A 53 -36.06 5.21 -17.21
C ASP A 53 -36.33 4.17 -18.31
N VAL A 54 -37.08 4.55 -19.30
CA VAL A 54 -37.46 3.72 -20.46
C VAL A 54 -36.25 3.20 -21.24
N ARG A 55 -35.06 3.85 -21.10
CA ARG A 55 -33.81 3.39 -21.71
C ARG A 55 -33.26 2.15 -21.06
N SER A 56 -33.67 1.86 -19.84
CA SER A 56 -33.29 0.67 -19.09
C SER A 56 -34.12 -0.56 -19.41
N ILE A 57 -35.13 -0.47 -20.32
CA ILE A 57 -35.98 -1.60 -20.68
C ILE A 57 -35.14 -2.72 -21.35
N ASP A 58 -35.30 -3.94 -20.82
CA ASP A 58 -34.80 -5.15 -21.48
C ASP A 58 -35.81 -5.65 -22.50
N TRP A 59 -35.62 -5.27 -23.75
CA TRP A 59 -36.51 -5.64 -24.85
C TRP A 59 -36.54 -7.16 -25.10
N ASN A 60 -35.46 -7.90 -24.76
CA ASN A 60 -35.42 -9.36 -24.92
C ASN A 60 -36.30 -10.08 -23.88
N VAL A 61 -36.27 -9.64 -22.63
CA VAL A 61 -37.15 -10.20 -21.58
C VAL A 61 -38.59 -9.74 -21.81
N THR A 62 -38.81 -8.48 -22.12
CA THR A 62 -40.10 -7.90 -22.45
C THR A 62 -40.80 -8.65 -23.60
N ALA A 63 -40.07 -8.99 -24.67
CA ALA A 63 -40.63 -9.72 -25.78
C ALA A 63 -41.06 -11.16 -25.43
N ARG A 64 -40.44 -11.78 -24.44
CA ARG A 64 -40.76 -13.12 -23.97
C ARG A 64 -41.93 -13.18 -22.98
N THR A 65 -42.02 -12.14 -22.13
CA THR A 65 -42.99 -12.11 -21.03
C THR A 65 -44.26 -11.34 -21.37
N GLY A 66 -44.21 -10.48 -22.40
CA GLY A 66 -45.31 -9.59 -22.78
C GLY A 66 -45.52 -8.40 -21.85
N VAL A 67 -44.70 -8.25 -20.82
CA VAL A 67 -44.74 -7.15 -19.85
C VAL A 67 -43.37 -6.45 -19.86
N PRO A 68 -43.32 -5.11 -19.84
CA PRO A 68 -42.06 -4.38 -19.83
C PRO A 68 -41.22 -4.73 -18.58
N TYR A 69 -39.95 -5.11 -18.78
CA TYR A 69 -38.96 -5.33 -17.75
C TYR A 69 -37.81 -4.34 -17.90
N ILE A 70 -37.27 -3.84 -16.79
CA ILE A 70 -36.07 -3.03 -16.77
C ILE A 70 -34.87 -3.81 -16.27
N LYS A 71 -33.72 -3.49 -16.84
CA LYS A 71 -32.41 -3.90 -16.30
C LYS A 71 -32.08 -2.99 -15.15
N ARG A 72 -31.96 -3.56 -13.97
CA ARG A 72 -31.37 -2.88 -12.85
C ARG A 72 -29.87 -3.19 -12.84
N PHE A 73 -29.09 -2.15 -12.82
CA PHE A 73 -27.64 -2.26 -12.70
C PHE A 73 -27.24 -1.81 -11.31
N SER A 74 -26.54 -2.66 -10.59
CA SER A 74 -25.82 -2.25 -9.39
C SER A 74 -24.42 -1.74 -9.78
N GLU A 75 -23.92 -0.78 -9.04
CA GLU A 75 -22.54 -0.35 -9.17
C GLU A 75 -21.63 -1.51 -8.76
N GLU A 76 -20.86 -2.10 -9.70
CA GLU A 76 -19.92 -3.14 -9.38
C GLU A 76 -18.89 -2.59 -8.40
N ARG A 77 -18.91 -3.10 -7.18
CA ARG A 77 -18.11 -2.58 -6.08
C ARG A 77 -16.81 -3.36 -5.88
N GLU A 78 -16.56 -4.38 -6.69
CA GLU A 78 -15.37 -5.20 -6.57
C GLU A 78 -14.14 -4.47 -7.11
N LEU A 79 -13.22 -4.15 -6.22
CA LEU A 79 -11.96 -3.53 -6.58
C LEU A 79 -10.84 -4.55 -6.71
N THR A 80 -9.85 -4.22 -7.50
CA THR A 80 -8.55 -4.89 -7.50
C THR A 80 -7.58 -4.02 -6.71
N ILE A 81 -7.07 -4.56 -5.62
CA ILE A 81 -6.07 -3.91 -4.76
C ILE A 81 -4.74 -4.62 -4.95
N LEU A 82 -3.71 -3.88 -5.30
CA LEU A 82 -2.35 -4.39 -5.41
C LEU A 82 -1.45 -3.73 -4.38
N PHE A 83 -0.77 -4.54 -3.60
CA PHE A 83 0.29 -4.10 -2.71
C PHE A 83 1.62 -4.30 -3.42
N MET A 84 2.37 -3.22 -3.59
CA MET A 84 3.75 -3.22 -4.03
C MET A 84 4.59 -2.92 -2.81
N VAL A 85 5.33 -3.90 -2.30
CA VAL A 85 6.06 -3.78 -1.06
C VAL A 85 7.55 -3.93 -1.35
N ASP A 86 8.29 -2.91 -0.98
CA ASP A 86 9.73 -2.88 -1.01
C ASP A 86 10.28 -3.81 0.07
N VAL A 87 11.20 -4.69 -0.34
CA VAL A 87 11.88 -5.66 0.51
C VAL A 87 13.40 -5.58 0.33
N SER A 88 13.91 -4.39 0.02
CA SER A 88 15.34 -4.09 -0.06
C SER A 88 16.02 -4.13 1.31
N GLY A 89 17.35 -4.11 1.34
CA GLY A 89 18.13 -4.19 2.57
C GLY A 89 17.76 -3.12 3.61
N SER A 90 17.41 -1.91 3.17
CA SER A 90 16.99 -0.83 4.05
C SER A 90 15.73 -1.15 4.89
N GLN A 91 14.87 -2.06 4.44
CA GLN A 91 13.62 -2.40 5.12
C GLN A 91 13.83 -3.26 6.38
N SER A 92 14.94 -3.98 6.50
CA SER A 92 15.29 -4.77 7.70
C SER A 92 15.69 -3.89 8.89
N TYR A 93 15.92 -2.60 8.65
CA TYR A 93 16.31 -1.65 9.69
C TYR A 93 15.14 -1.26 10.61
N GLY A 94 15.44 -1.11 11.91
CA GLY A 94 14.53 -0.58 12.90
C GLY A 94 15.27 -0.22 14.20
N SER A 95 15.18 1.04 14.61
CA SER A 95 15.83 1.57 15.84
C SER A 95 14.99 1.38 17.09
N VAL A 96 13.74 0.95 16.94
CA VAL A 96 12.77 0.76 18.03
C VAL A 96 12.34 -0.71 18.14
N THR A 97 11.09 -0.97 18.52
CA THR A 97 10.59 -2.32 18.84
C THR A 97 10.24 -3.18 17.60
N ARG A 98 10.25 -2.60 16.42
CA ARG A 98 9.91 -3.28 15.16
C ARG A 98 10.73 -2.72 14.00
N SER A 99 10.99 -3.57 13.00
CA SER A 99 11.62 -3.15 11.75
C SER A 99 10.64 -2.42 10.82
N LYS A 100 11.17 -1.74 9.79
CA LYS A 100 10.34 -1.17 8.72
C LYS A 100 9.58 -2.27 7.97
N ALA A 101 10.19 -3.45 7.76
CA ALA A 101 9.54 -4.61 7.14
C ALA A 101 8.36 -5.13 7.97
N GLU A 102 8.52 -5.25 9.30
CA GLU A 102 7.41 -5.62 10.19
C GLU A 102 6.26 -4.60 10.12
N LEU A 103 6.57 -3.30 10.12
CA LEU A 103 5.58 -2.25 9.97
C LEU A 103 4.88 -2.31 8.61
N ALA A 104 5.64 -2.50 7.52
CA ALA A 104 5.09 -2.66 6.17
C ALA A 104 4.14 -3.87 6.09
N ALA A 105 4.51 -5.00 6.72
CA ALA A 105 3.67 -6.19 6.81
C ALA A 105 2.38 -5.93 7.61
N GLU A 106 2.46 -5.22 8.75
CA GLU A 106 1.29 -4.85 9.57
C GLU A 106 0.31 -3.95 8.80
N VAL A 107 0.82 -2.90 8.15
CA VAL A 107 -0.01 -1.97 7.36
C VAL A 107 -0.63 -2.68 6.16
N THR A 108 0.16 -3.50 5.44
CA THR A 108 -0.34 -4.31 4.33
C THR A 108 -1.43 -5.27 4.80
N ALA A 109 -1.26 -5.93 5.95
CA ALA A 109 -2.25 -6.82 6.53
C ALA A 109 -3.56 -6.10 6.88
N LEU A 110 -3.47 -4.92 7.51
CA LEU A 110 -4.65 -4.13 7.88
C LEU A 110 -5.45 -3.73 6.64
N LEU A 111 -4.79 -3.16 5.64
CA LEU A 111 -5.42 -2.73 4.39
C LEU A 111 -5.99 -3.91 3.60
N ALA A 112 -5.24 -5.02 3.52
CA ALA A 112 -5.67 -6.24 2.81
C ALA A 112 -6.88 -6.91 3.49
N LEU A 113 -6.89 -7.00 4.83
CA LEU A 113 -8.05 -7.53 5.56
C LEU A 113 -9.28 -6.65 5.41
N THR A 114 -9.10 -5.32 5.42
CA THR A 114 -10.18 -4.37 5.18
C THR A 114 -10.74 -4.54 3.76
N ALA A 115 -9.88 -4.69 2.74
CA ALA A 115 -10.29 -4.94 1.37
C ALA A 115 -11.07 -6.26 1.21
N ILE A 116 -10.61 -7.36 1.81
CA ILE A 116 -11.31 -8.65 1.75
C ILE A 116 -12.67 -8.62 2.44
N ARG A 117 -12.82 -7.88 3.54
CA ARG A 117 -14.14 -7.68 4.16
C ARG A 117 -15.13 -6.99 3.22
N ASN A 118 -14.63 -6.16 2.32
CA ASN A 118 -15.41 -5.51 1.26
C ASN A 118 -15.46 -6.33 -0.05
N GLN A 119 -15.08 -7.61 -0.01
CA GLN A 119 -15.10 -8.56 -1.14
C GLN A 119 -14.18 -8.22 -2.31
N ASP A 120 -13.18 -7.36 -2.10
CA ASP A 120 -12.21 -6.97 -3.10
C ASP A 120 -11.17 -8.07 -3.38
N LYS A 121 -10.55 -7.99 -4.56
CA LYS A 121 -9.40 -8.83 -4.93
C LYS A 121 -8.11 -8.20 -4.43
N ILE A 122 -7.25 -8.99 -3.81
CA ILE A 122 -5.93 -8.54 -3.35
C ILE A 122 -4.80 -9.30 -4.03
N GLY A 123 -3.77 -8.58 -4.42
CA GLY A 123 -2.52 -9.12 -4.97
C GLY A 123 -1.29 -8.45 -4.36
N LEU A 124 -0.11 -9.00 -4.63
CA LEU A 124 1.16 -8.55 -4.07
C LEU A 124 2.26 -8.56 -5.13
N VAL A 125 3.08 -7.54 -5.11
CA VAL A 125 4.38 -7.48 -5.77
C VAL A 125 5.41 -7.17 -4.71
N LEU A 126 6.35 -8.08 -4.46
CA LEU A 126 7.55 -7.81 -3.68
C LEU A 126 8.66 -7.42 -4.62
N PHE A 127 9.37 -6.35 -4.30
CA PHE A 127 10.45 -5.84 -5.12
C PHE A 127 11.62 -5.30 -4.28
N SER A 128 12.78 -5.31 -4.86
CA SER A 128 14.01 -4.65 -4.43
C SER A 128 14.64 -3.97 -5.65
N ASP A 129 15.87 -4.27 -6.00
CA ASP A 129 16.49 -3.98 -7.32
C ASP A 129 15.85 -4.78 -8.47
N ARG A 130 15.05 -5.78 -8.13
CA ARG A 130 14.32 -6.69 -9.04
C ARG A 130 12.95 -7.04 -8.48
N ILE A 131 12.14 -7.70 -9.32
CA ILE A 131 10.88 -8.29 -8.82
C ILE A 131 11.20 -9.60 -8.11
N VAL A 132 11.00 -9.61 -6.79
CA VAL A 132 11.23 -10.78 -5.94
C VAL A 132 10.08 -11.77 -6.05
N LYS A 133 8.83 -11.25 -6.02
CA LYS A 133 7.65 -12.11 -6.08
C LYS A 133 6.43 -11.39 -6.63
N TYR A 134 5.59 -12.12 -7.35
CA TYR A 134 4.27 -11.65 -7.79
C TYR A 134 3.18 -12.64 -7.41
N ILE A 135 2.17 -12.15 -6.72
CA ILE A 135 0.94 -12.88 -6.40
C ILE A 135 -0.20 -12.15 -7.09
N PRO A 136 -0.82 -12.77 -8.12
CA PRO A 136 -1.90 -12.13 -8.86
C PRO A 136 -3.13 -11.91 -7.96
N PRO A 137 -3.94 -10.86 -8.24
CA PRO A 137 -5.11 -10.53 -7.45
C PRO A 137 -6.12 -11.66 -7.36
N ARG A 138 -6.50 -12.04 -6.13
CA ARG A 138 -7.49 -13.09 -5.83
C ARG A 138 -8.37 -12.68 -4.65
N LYS A 139 -9.59 -13.24 -4.60
CA LYS A 139 -10.50 -13.15 -3.44
C LYS A 139 -10.11 -14.14 -2.34
N GLY A 140 -10.60 -13.88 -1.14
CA GLY A 140 -10.58 -14.81 -0.02
C GLY A 140 -9.54 -14.49 1.05
N SER A 141 -9.92 -14.72 2.30
CA SER A 141 -9.11 -14.40 3.50
C SER A 141 -7.79 -15.17 3.59
N GLY A 142 -7.72 -16.36 3.00
CA GLY A 142 -6.47 -17.12 2.91
C GLY A 142 -5.37 -16.39 2.12
N SER A 143 -5.76 -15.51 1.18
CA SER A 143 -4.83 -14.69 0.43
C SER A 143 -4.09 -13.70 1.32
N VAL A 144 -4.75 -13.08 2.33
CA VAL A 144 -4.11 -12.09 3.21
C VAL A 144 -2.96 -12.70 4.01
N MET A 145 -3.20 -13.83 4.67
CA MET A 145 -2.16 -14.47 5.47
C MET A 145 -0.98 -14.93 4.63
N ARG A 146 -1.24 -15.31 3.38
CA ARG A 146 -0.19 -15.59 2.42
C ARG A 146 0.63 -14.34 2.11
N LEU A 147 -0.04 -13.19 1.83
CA LEU A 147 0.66 -11.92 1.56
C LEU A 147 1.55 -11.52 2.74
N VAL A 148 1.01 -11.52 3.96
CA VAL A 148 1.75 -11.17 5.17
C VAL A 148 2.97 -12.07 5.36
N ARG A 149 2.78 -13.38 5.20
CA ARG A 149 3.89 -14.35 5.29
C ARG A 149 4.99 -14.07 4.28
N GLU A 150 4.62 -13.77 3.03
CA GLU A 150 5.60 -13.51 1.97
C GLU A 150 6.37 -12.20 2.22
N VAL A 151 5.72 -11.16 2.76
CA VAL A 151 6.41 -9.91 3.15
C VAL A 151 7.43 -10.17 4.25
N LEU A 152 7.02 -10.86 5.33
CA LEU A 152 7.92 -11.16 6.45
C LEU A 152 9.05 -12.14 6.08
N ALA A 153 8.76 -13.13 5.21
CA ALA A 153 9.79 -14.08 4.76
C ALA A 153 10.85 -13.42 3.87
N ALA A 154 10.50 -12.33 3.19
CA ALA A 154 11.45 -11.60 2.36
C ALA A 154 12.43 -10.73 3.17
N GLU A 155 12.13 -10.45 4.45
CA GLU A 155 13.02 -9.71 5.35
C GLU A 155 14.38 -10.41 5.52
N ASP A 156 14.39 -11.74 5.53
CA ASP A 156 15.64 -12.51 5.68
C ASP A 156 16.51 -12.55 4.43
N ASP A 157 15.88 -12.45 3.27
CA ASP A 157 16.54 -12.46 1.96
C ASP A 157 16.70 -11.01 1.42
N ALA A 158 16.56 -10.01 2.30
CA ALA A 158 16.63 -8.59 1.97
C ALA A 158 18.09 -8.21 1.63
N GLU A 159 18.46 -8.40 0.38
CA GLU A 159 19.74 -8.00 -0.18
C GLU A 159 19.52 -7.04 -1.36
N GLY A 160 20.49 -6.13 -1.57
CA GLY A 160 20.49 -5.21 -2.71
C GLY A 160 19.69 -3.93 -2.49
N GLY A 161 19.76 -3.09 -3.49
CA GLY A 161 19.12 -1.77 -3.51
C GLY A 161 17.64 -1.81 -3.88
N THR A 162 17.08 -0.63 -4.07
CA THR A 162 15.69 -0.41 -4.44
C THR A 162 15.58 0.09 -5.88
N ASP A 163 14.73 -0.51 -6.74
CA ASP A 163 14.34 0.01 -8.05
C ASP A 163 12.82 0.14 -8.17
N ILE A 164 12.29 1.26 -7.70
CA ILE A 164 10.86 1.60 -7.80
C ILE A 164 10.43 1.70 -9.27
N ALA A 165 11.30 2.17 -10.17
CA ALA A 165 10.97 2.30 -11.58
C ALA A 165 10.78 0.93 -12.26
N ALA A 166 11.65 -0.05 -11.97
CA ALA A 166 11.46 -1.43 -12.44
C ALA A 166 10.16 -2.04 -11.91
N ALA A 167 9.86 -1.84 -10.62
CA ALA A 167 8.61 -2.29 -10.01
C ALA A 167 7.37 -1.69 -10.69
N LEU A 168 7.36 -0.40 -10.98
CA LEU A 168 6.27 0.28 -11.69
C LEU A 168 6.15 -0.19 -13.15
N LYS A 169 7.26 -0.43 -13.86
CA LYS A 169 7.25 -1.02 -15.22
C LYS A 169 6.61 -2.41 -15.20
N PHE A 170 6.99 -3.23 -14.23
CA PHE A 170 6.40 -4.55 -14.05
C PHE A 170 4.89 -4.45 -13.79
N LEU A 171 4.45 -3.60 -12.84
CA LEU A 171 3.04 -3.37 -12.55
C LEU A 171 2.26 -3.04 -13.83
N ASN A 172 2.72 -2.05 -14.60
CA ASN A 172 2.08 -1.63 -15.84
C ASN A 172 2.09 -2.73 -16.91
N GLY A 173 3.02 -3.69 -16.81
CA GLY A 173 3.09 -4.90 -17.64
C GLY A 173 2.00 -5.92 -17.32
N VAL A 174 1.77 -6.21 -16.04
CA VAL A 174 0.90 -7.30 -15.57
C VAL A 174 -0.53 -6.85 -15.25
N GLN A 175 -0.73 -5.60 -14.82
CA GLN A 175 -2.04 -5.05 -14.46
C GLN A 175 -2.53 -4.05 -15.51
N LYS A 176 -3.35 -4.54 -16.46
CA LYS A 176 -3.88 -3.70 -17.56
C LYS A 176 -5.15 -2.94 -17.18
N ARG A 177 -5.94 -3.48 -16.25
CA ARG A 177 -7.16 -2.81 -15.77
C ARG A 177 -6.81 -1.89 -14.62
N ARG A 178 -7.58 -0.83 -14.46
CA ARG A 178 -7.42 0.09 -13.33
C ARG A 178 -7.50 -0.66 -12.00
N ALA A 179 -6.56 -0.39 -11.11
CA ALA A 179 -6.49 -0.97 -9.76
C ALA A 179 -6.16 0.13 -8.76
N VAL A 180 -6.47 -0.12 -7.50
CA VAL A 180 -5.91 0.65 -6.38
C VAL A 180 -4.56 0.02 -6.05
N VAL A 181 -3.51 0.81 -5.99
CA VAL A 181 -2.15 0.34 -5.77
C VAL A 181 -1.56 1.04 -4.55
N PHE A 182 -1.22 0.26 -3.53
CA PHE A 182 -0.45 0.73 -2.39
C PHE A 182 1.03 0.44 -2.64
N LEU A 183 1.82 1.49 -2.82
CA LEU A 183 3.28 1.40 -2.96
C LEU A 183 3.93 1.69 -1.61
N VAL A 184 4.45 0.64 -0.97
CA VAL A 184 5.04 0.66 0.37
C VAL A 184 6.56 0.59 0.23
N SER A 185 7.25 1.64 0.61
CA SER A 185 8.72 1.78 0.54
C SER A 185 9.15 2.93 1.47
N ASP A 186 10.41 3.03 1.81
CA ASP A 186 10.98 4.22 2.46
C ASP A 186 11.25 5.35 1.46
N PHE A 187 11.27 5.03 0.16
CA PHE A 187 11.55 5.98 -0.93
C PHE A 187 12.89 6.72 -0.77
N LEU A 188 13.89 6.07 -0.21
CA LEU A 188 15.25 6.65 -0.07
C LEU A 188 16.00 6.69 -1.41
N GLN A 189 15.57 5.90 -2.41
CA GLN A 189 16.06 6.01 -3.78
C GLN A 189 15.87 7.43 -4.33
N PRO A 190 16.85 8.00 -5.09
CA PRO A 190 16.70 9.30 -5.71
C PRO A 190 15.41 9.43 -6.51
N SER A 191 14.62 10.46 -6.22
CA SER A 191 13.28 10.63 -6.78
C SER A 191 13.26 10.78 -8.31
N ALA A 192 14.32 11.35 -8.88
CA ALA A 192 14.48 11.53 -10.34
C ALA A 192 14.34 10.23 -11.12
N ASP A 193 14.70 9.09 -10.51
CA ASP A 193 14.71 7.78 -11.16
C ASP A 193 13.31 7.23 -11.40
N TYR A 194 12.36 7.51 -10.49
CA TYR A 194 11.01 6.94 -10.56
C TYR A 194 9.86 7.95 -10.74
N GLU A 195 10.05 9.24 -10.45
CA GLU A 195 8.99 10.26 -10.45
C GLU A 195 8.17 10.29 -11.74
N ARG A 196 8.86 10.31 -12.89
CA ARG A 196 8.19 10.34 -14.20
C ARG A 196 7.26 9.15 -14.40
N LEU A 197 7.74 7.96 -14.03
CA LEU A 197 6.99 6.72 -14.21
C LEU A 197 5.86 6.60 -13.19
N LEU A 198 6.10 7.00 -11.93
CA LEU A 198 5.08 7.02 -10.89
C LEU A 198 3.93 7.96 -11.25
N ARG A 199 4.24 9.15 -11.80
CA ARG A 199 3.23 10.09 -12.30
C ARG A 199 2.46 9.52 -13.50
N ALA A 200 3.11 8.80 -14.40
CA ALA A 200 2.44 8.14 -15.52
C ALA A 200 1.51 7.01 -15.03
N THR A 201 2.00 6.20 -14.10
CA THR A 201 1.24 5.10 -13.49
C THR A 201 0.03 5.60 -12.70
N SER A 202 0.15 6.72 -11.98
CA SER A 202 -0.97 7.30 -11.21
C SER A 202 -2.13 7.83 -12.06
N ARG A 203 -1.90 8.08 -13.35
CA ARG A 203 -2.99 8.42 -14.29
C ARG A 203 -3.84 7.21 -14.68
N HIS A 204 -3.24 6.03 -14.66
CA HIS A 204 -3.90 4.78 -15.03
C HIS A 204 -4.47 4.04 -13.81
N HIS A 205 -3.70 3.96 -12.73
CA HIS A 205 -4.08 3.33 -11.47
C HIS A 205 -4.37 4.37 -10.40
N ASP A 206 -5.14 3.99 -9.39
CA ASP A 206 -5.37 4.80 -8.19
C ASP A 206 -4.23 4.54 -7.20
N MET A 207 -3.19 5.38 -7.24
CA MET A 207 -1.97 5.20 -6.46
C MET A 207 -2.09 5.80 -5.06
N VAL A 208 -1.65 5.03 -4.07
CA VAL A 208 -1.41 5.48 -2.69
C VAL A 208 0.03 5.13 -2.33
N CYS A 209 0.87 6.13 -2.12
CA CYS A 209 2.21 5.91 -1.60
C CYS A 209 2.18 5.80 -0.07
N VAL A 210 2.88 4.79 0.45
CA VAL A 210 3.01 4.52 1.88
C VAL A 210 4.48 4.64 2.27
N PRO A 211 4.98 5.87 2.52
CA PRO A 211 6.32 6.06 3.04
C PRO A 211 6.46 5.44 4.42
N VAL A 212 7.41 4.50 4.55
CA VAL A 212 7.78 3.83 5.80
C VAL A 212 9.07 4.44 6.30
N SER A 213 9.12 4.90 7.55
CA SER A 213 10.30 5.55 8.10
C SER A 213 10.64 5.06 9.51
N ASP A 214 11.89 5.24 9.88
CA ASP A 214 12.37 5.02 11.24
C ASP A 214 12.87 6.34 11.84
N PRO A 215 12.73 6.60 13.16
CA PRO A 215 13.21 7.82 13.81
C PRO A 215 14.70 8.06 13.61
N ALA A 216 15.53 7.03 13.59
CA ALA A 216 16.97 7.18 13.41
C ALA A 216 17.37 7.62 11.99
N GLU A 217 16.48 7.51 11.02
CA GLU A 217 16.66 8.09 9.68
C GLU A 217 16.44 9.62 9.67
N ALA A 218 15.82 10.14 10.72
CA ALA A 218 15.58 11.59 10.86
C ALA A 218 16.62 12.29 11.72
N GLU A 219 17.07 11.61 12.79
CA GLU A 219 17.92 12.22 13.80
C GLU A 219 18.96 11.20 14.29
N LEU A 220 20.22 11.59 14.28
CA LEU A 220 21.28 10.78 14.88
C LEU A 220 21.31 10.98 16.40
N PRO A 221 21.40 9.91 17.21
CA PRO A 221 21.59 10.00 18.64
C PRO A 221 23.00 10.51 18.98
N ASP A 222 23.14 11.14 20.16
CA ASP A 222 24.46 11.55 20.69
C ASP A 222 25.11 10.37 21.42
N VAL A 223 25.88 9.56 20.68
CA VAL A 223 26.50 8.34 21.19
C VAL A 223 27.99 8.23 20.84
N GLY A 224 28.60 9.34 20.40
CA GLY A 224 30.01 9.38 20.02
C GLY A 224 30.27 8.93 18.59
N LEU A 225 31.42 8.30 18.35
CA LEU A 225 31.76 7.73 17.05
C LEU A 225 30.93 6.49 16.77
N VAL A 226 30.22 6.50 15.64
CA VAL A 226 29.46 5.36 15.16
C VAL A 226 29.88 5.02 13.74
N GLU A 227 29.88 3.75 13.45
CA GLU A 227 30.03 3.24 12.08
C GLU A 227 28.65 3.03 11.49
N LEU A 228 28.31 3.84 10.48
CA LEU A 228 27.06 3.71 9.74
C LEU A 228 27.31 2.84 8.51
N GLU A 229 26.51 1.83 8.34
CA GLU A 229 26.49 0.97 7.16
C GLU A 229 25.34 1.39 6.25
N ASP A 230 25.65 1.65 4.99
CA ASP A 230 24.61 1.76 3.96
C ASP A 230 24.11 0.35 3.63
N PRO A 231 22.87 0.00 3.96
CA PRO A 231 22.36 -1.36 3.79
C PRO A 231 22.17 -1.78 2.32
N GLU A 232 22.25 -0.83 1.38
CA GLU A 232 22.14 -1.12 -0.06
C GLU A 232 23.50 -1.39 -0.70
N THR A 233 24.54 -0.69 -0.27
CA THR A 233 25.88 -0.77 -0.86
C THR A 233 26.88 -1.51 0.02
N GLY A 234 26.60 -1.69 1.33
CA GLY A 234 27.51 -2.23 2.32
C GLY A 234 28.66 -1.28 2.65
N CYS A 235 28.62 -0.02 2.18
CA CYS A 235 29.64 0.96 2.49
C CYS A 235 29.55 1.37 3.97
N LEU A 236 30.71 1.41 4.63
CA LEU A 236 30.84 1.84 6.02
C LEU A 236 31.37 3.29 6.07
N GLU A 237 30.71 4.13 6.83
CA GLU A 237 31.14 5.51 7.08
C GLU A 237 31.23 5.76 8.59
N LEU A 238 32.39 6.25 9.03
CA LEU A 238 32.60 6.63 10.43
C LEU A 238 32.11 8.05 10.67
N VAL A 239 31.10 8.19 11.52
CA VAL A 239 30.43 9.46 11.82
C VAL A 239 30.59 9.80 13.30
N ASP A 240 31.07 11.01 13.58
CA ASP A 240 31.11 11.51 14.96
C ASP A 240 29.76 12.16 15.32
N THR A 241 28.94 11.38 16.00
CA THR A 241 27.61 11.83 16.45
C THR A 241 27.68 12.68 17.72
N SER A 242 28.84 12.86 18.39
CA SER A 242 28.99 13.81 19.47
C SER A 242 29.00 15.25 18.97
N ASP A 243 29.40 15.48 17.71
CA ASP A 243 29.34 16.79 17.09
C ASP A 243 27.89 17.22 16.77
N ALA A 244 27.40 18.21 17.50
CA ALA A 244 26.08 18.77 17.27
C ALA A 244 25.90 19.40 15.87
N ALA A 245 26.97 19.80 15.17
CA ALA A 245 26.89 20.31 13.81
C ALA A 245 26.60 19.17 12.82
N VAL A 246 27.22 18.01 13.01
CA VAL A 246 26.97 16.79 12.23
C VAL A 246 25.52 16.34 12.39
N ARG A 247 25.03 16.23 13.64
CA ARG A 247 23.65 15.84 13.90
C ARG A 247 22.63 16.80 13.27
N ARG A 248 22.87 18.13 13.39
CA ARG A 248 21.98 19.13 12.76
C ARG A 248 22.01 19.07 11.24
N ALA A 249 23.16 18.87 10.63
CA ALA A 249 23.30 18.75 9.18
C ALA A 249 22.54 17.51 8.66
N PHE A 250 22.68 16.38 9.35
CA PHE A 250 21.95 15.15 9.04
C PHE A 250 20.43 15.35 9.14
N ALA A 251 19.94 15.91 10.25
CA ALA A 251 18.52 16.16 10.45
C ALA A 251 17.94 17.14 9.42
N ALA A 252 18.70 18.20 9.06
CA ALA A 252 18.28 19.17 8.06
C ALA A 252 18.14 18.51 6.67
N ARG A 253 19.12 17.69 6.28
CA ARG A 253 19.08 16.94 5.02
C ARG A 253 17.90 15.96 4.98
N ALA A 254 17.70 15.16 6.01
CA ALA A 254 16.58 14.22 6.10
C ALA A 254 15.22 14.93 6.04
N ALA A 255 15.10 16.12 6.66
CA ALA A 255 13.88 16.93 6.60
C ALA A 255 13.64 17.49 5.19
N GLU A 256 14.67 17.96 4.50
CA GLU A 256 14.59 18.48 3.13
C GLU A 256 14.15 17.39 2.15
N GLU A 257 14.77 16.22 2.20
CA GLU A 257 14.44 15.06 1.35
C GLU A 257 12.98 14.62 1.55
N ARG A 258 12.50 14.55 2.80
CA ARG A 258 11.09 14.25 3.11
C ARG A 258 10.12 15.33 2.60
N GLU A 259 10.50 16.59 2.72
CA GLU A 259 9.66 17.68 2.22
C GLU A 259 9.57 17.66 0.71
N GLU A 260 10.68 17.42 0.00
CA GLU A 260 10.71 17.27 -1.45
C GLU A 260 9.82 16.10 -1.91
N GLN A 261 9.94 14.95 -1.28
CA GLN A 261 9.11 13.78 -1.54
C GLN A 261 7.62 14.09 -1.33
N THR A 262 7.26 14.67 -0.18
CA THR A 262 5.87 15.06 0.12
C THR A 262 5.33 16.06 -0.90
N ARG A 263 6.16 17.02 -1.30
CA ARG A 263 5.85 18.04 -2.31
C ARG A 263 5.61 17.40 -3.68
N PHE A 264 6.43 16.40 -4.05
CA PHE A 264 6.26 15.65 -5.27
C PHE A 264 4.93 14.86 -5.29
N PHE A 265 4.62 14.07 -4.26
CA PHE A 265 3.36 13.32 -4.19
C PHE A 265 2.14 14.24 -4.28
N ARG A 266 2.16 15.35 -3.54
CA ARG A 266 1.07 16.34 -3.57
C ARG A 266 0.89 16.98 -4.95
N ARG A 267 1.97 17.38 -5.63
CA ARG A 267 1.91 17.95 -6.99
C ARG A 267 1.43 16.93 -8.03
N SER A 268 1.72 15.67 -7.81
CA SER A 268 1.31 14.56 -8.68
C SER A 268 -0.13 14.08 -8.40
N GLY A 269 -0.81 14.63 -7.39
CA GLY A 269 -2.16 14.21 -6.99
C GLY A 269 -2.21 12.82 -6.37
N ILE A 270 -1.06 12.29 -5.93
CA ILE A 270 -0.93 10.97 -5.32
C ILE A 270 -1.24 11.09 -3.82
N ASP A 271 -2.15 10.25 -3.33
CA ASP A 271 -2.44 10.21 -1.90
C ASP A 271 -1.31 9.50 -1.14
N THR A 272 -1.07 9.95 0.09
CA THR A 272 0.01 9.41 0.92
C THR A 272 -0.50 8.94 2.28
N LEU A 273 0.07 7.84 2.76
CA LEU A 273 -0.08 7.30 4.11
C LEU A 273 1.33 7.13 4.70
N ALA A 274 1.89 8.19 5.28
CA ALA A 274 3.18 8.11 5.97
C ALA A 274 3.04 7.34 7.29
N VAL A 275 3.88 6.33 7.49
CA VAL A 275 3.93 5.50 8.69
C VAL A 275 5.36 5.46 9.24
N ALA A 276 5.50 5.33 10.56
CA ALA A 276 6.79 5.27 11.22
C ALA A 276 6.82 4.18 12.29
N THR A 277 8.01 3.62 12.54
CA THR A 277 8.20 2.48 13.44
C THR A 277 7.89 2.83 14.90
N ASP A 278 7.98 4.10 15.27
CA ASP A 278 7.81 4.61 16.63
C ASP A 278 6.37 4.96 17.02
N ARG A 279 5.43 4.98 16.06
CA ARG A 279 4.06 5.46 16.31
C ARG A 279 2.98 4.58 15.73
N PRO A 280 1.74 4.66 16.27
CA PRO A 280 0.58 3.97 15.71
C PRO A 280 0.23 4.50 14.31
N TYR A 281 -0.07 3.59 13.37
CA TYR A 281 -0.43 3.91 12.00
C TYR A 281 -1.96 3.99 11.76
N ILE A 282 -2.78 3.51 12.70
CA ILE A 282 -4.24 3.40 12.51
C ILE A 282 -4.92 4.74 12.26
N ASP A 283 -4.49 5.79 12.97
CA ASP A 283 -5.07 7.12 12.80
C ASP A 283 -4.73 7.71 11.43
N GLY A 284 -3.53 7.42 10.92
CA GLY A 284 -3.12 7.74 9.55
C GLY A 284 -4.00 7.07 8.50
N VAL A 285 -4.32 5.79 8.68
CA VAL A 285 -5.22 5.03 7.78
C VAL A 285 -6.63 5.65 7.80
N ARG A 286 -7.19 5.91 8.99
CA ARG A 286 -8.49 6.57 9.11
C ARG A 286 -8.51 7.97 8.47
N ALA A 287 -7.45 8.74 8.68
CA ALA A 287 -7.32 10.07 8.09
C ALA A 287 -7.23 10.00 6.55
N LEU A 288 -6.50 9.02 5.99
CA LEU A 288 -6.46 8.78 4.54
C LEU A 288 -7.86 8.50 3.99
N PHE A 289 -8.60 7.59 4.60
CA PHE A 289 -9.94 7.22 4.13
C PHE A 289 -10.90 8.40 4.20
N LYS A 290 -10.97 9.12 5.33
CA LYS A 290 -11.81 10.31 5.48
C LYS A 290 -11.46 11.42 4.47
N ARG A 291 -10.16 11.66 4.22
CA ARG A 291 -9.71 12.65 3.24
C ARG A 291 -10.16 12.29 1.82
N ARG A 292 -10.05 11.02 1.45
CA ARG A 292 -10.45 10.52 0.13
C ARG A 292 -11.97 10.53 -0.05
N ALA A 293 -12.73 10.13 0.96
CA ALA A 293 -14.19 10.18 0.92
C ALA A 293 -14.68 11.61 0.65
N ARG A 294 -14.07 12.63 1.29
CA ARG A 294 -14.39 14.05 1.06
C ARG A 294 -14.05 14.58 -0.33
N LYS A 295 -13.01 14.03 -0.99
CA LYS A 295 -12.64 14.45 -2.35
C LYS A 295 -13.60 13.92 -3.42
N ARG A 296 -14.39 12.88 -3.10
CA ARG A 296 -15.25 12.16 -4.04
C ARG A 296 -16.76 12.40 -3.84
N GLY A 297 -17.14 13.04 -2.74
CA GLY A 297 -18.49 13.51 -2.46
C GLY A 297 -18.65 14.97 -2.88
#